data_09ee12020a0edb1d9a3e7e3c3ef0bbf5
#
_entry.id   09ee12020a0edb1d9a3e7e3c3ef0bbf5
#
_cell.length_a   1.000
_cell.length_b   1.000
_cell.length_c   1.000
_cell.angle_alpha   90.00
_cell.angle_beta   90.00
_cell.angle_gamma   90.00
#
_symmetry.space_group_name_H-M   'P 1'
#
loop_
_entity.id
_entity.type
_entity.pdbx_description
1 polymer ?
#
loop_
_entity_poly.entity_id
_entity_poly.type
_entity_poly.pdbx_seq_one_letter_code
_entity_poly.pdbx_strand_id
1 'polypeptide(L)'
;MRTLAFWFGIACAFLCGLVDPVWGYAAVTVLTVVQLAMLGAPGGSVFLLIHYAAILTYFSLAPAMQIAADVEFWEVGVLGAAAHTQALMLLLLYMAGVEAARFGVPDAPSGMVGRTGPHAIGVAHPLLVLLACAFAAFASLFVRPDLNFVARGIAGLGAEINFPIDFIVYSTLPKLVVLMCFVALTIHAFRQRTLWAWCAAGLAFALAAFAANPVNTVRQILLIGLLPLFIHGFGRSRRRLLAVVIFAAIAGLGPVLNLVSRGSFWGESLSTFPYSQDFDAMFVVAGILERVPEPDLGLGRYLLSAFSFFLPRSLKLFPDFDPLGWPAILGNFSQSNLSLPPFTTAYFDFGLLGPLMLGFAVSAGFRVVDKAIDPRRTVSAGYLFALVLLAAYVPFMRGPILGWGSFAASGLIAALIAGALSARSRRVRRPNRGAARRRIKTA
;
A
#
# COMPACT_ATOMS: atom_id res chain seq x y z
N MET A 1 28.68 1.36 0.99
CA MET A 1 28.35 2.57 1.77
C MET A 1 26.91 2.56 2.30
N ARG A 2 25.89 2.42 1.48
CA ARG A 2 24.46 2.47 1.92
C ARG A 2 24.15 1.47 3.04
N THR A 3 24.54 0.22 2.91
CA THR A 3 24.31 -0.84 3.90
C THR A 3 25.01 -0.54 5.23
N LEU A 4 26.24 -0.06 5.18
CA LEU A 4 26.99 0.30 6.38
C LEU A 4 26.34 1.49 7.10
N ALA A 5 25.92 2.53 6.36
CA ALA A 5 25.16 3.66 6.89
C ALA A 5 23.84 3.22 7.53
N PHE A 6 23.17 2.19 6.94
CA PHE A 6 21.94 1.64 7.51
C PHE A 6 22.20 0.98 8.86
N TRP A 7 23.15 0.03 8.95
CA TRP A 7 23.41 -0.70 10.20
C TRP A 7 23.94 0.21 11.31
N PHE A 8 24.78 1.17 10.95
CA PHE A 8 25.21 2.21 11.89
C PHE A 8 24.02 3.03 12.38
N GLY A 9 23.12 3.47 11.49
CA GLY A 9 21.93 4.22 11.85
C GLY A 9 20.97 3.44 12.75
N ILE A 10 20.78 2.12 12.51
CA ILE A 10 19.99 1.25 13.38
C ILE A 10 20.59 1.18 14.78
N ALA A 11 21.92 1.01 14.89
CA ALA A 11 22.60 0.95 16.18
C ALA A 11 22.47 2.30 16.92
N CYS A 12 22.64 3.42 16.24
CA CYS A 12 22.43 4.76 16.82
C CYS A 12 21.00 4.93 17.31
N ALA A 13 20.01 4.58 16.48
CA ALA A 13 18.59 4.70 16.85
C ALA A 13 18.22 3.85 18.07
N PHE A 14 18.76 2.66 18.15
CA PHE A 14 18.59 1.78 19.31
C PHE A 14 19.18 2.41 20.57
N LEU A 15 20.46 2.83 20.52
CA LEU A 15 21.13 3.43 21.69
C LEU A 15 20.44 4.74 22.14
N CYS A 16 20.07 5.59 21.18
CA CYS A 16 19.32 6.81 21.50
C CYS A 16 17.97 6.48 22.13
N GLY A 17 17.26 5.47 21.62
CA GLY A 17 15.96 5.03 22.14
C GLY A 17 16.01 4.43 23.57
N LEU A 18 17.16 3.85 23.97
CA LEU A 18 17.37 3.41 25.35
C LEU A 18 17.52 4.58 26.35
N VAL A 19 17.96 5.75 25.85
CA VAL A 19 18.07 6.97 26.68
C VAL A 19 16.71 7.68 26.73
N ASP A 20 16.10 7.90 25.53
CA ASP A 20 14.82 8.55 25.38
C ASP A 20 14.19 8.15 24.05
N PRO A 21 12.93 7.68 24.01
CA PRO A 21 12.26 7.26 22.78
C PRO A 21 12.17 8.38 21.74
N VAL A 22 12.04 9.64 22.11
CA VAL A 22 12.03 10.78 21.19
C VAL A 22 13.30 10.82 20.35
N TRP A 23 14.47 10.70 21.00
CA TRP A 23 15.76 10.67 20.30
C TRP A 23 15.92 9.42 19.42
N GLY A 24 15.37 8.27 19.86
CA GLY A 24 15.35 7.07 19.07
C GLY A 24 14.57 7.25 17.77
N TYR A 25 13.35 7.77 17.83
CA TYR A 25 12.55 8.06 16.63
C TYR A 25 13.14 9.16 15.77
N ALA A 26 13.77 10.18 16.37
CA ALA A 26 14.50 11.20 15.63
C ALA A 26 15.69 10.60 14.85
N ALA A 27 16.43 9.68 15.45
CA ALA A 27 17.52 8.97 14.78
C ALA A 27 17.02 8.10 13.62
N VAL A 28 15.86 7.40 13.77
CA VAL A 28 15.19 6.69 12.67
C VAL A 28 14.77 7.67 11.56
N THR A 29 14.31 8.87 11.92
CA THR A 29 13.96 9.91 10.93
C THR A 29 15.19 10.29 10.09
N VAL A 30 16.31 10.57 10.73
CA VAL A 30 17.57 10.88 10.04
C VAL A 30 18.01 9.71 9.16
N LEU A 31 18.00 8.48 9.70
CA LEU A 31 18.34 7.27 8.94
C LEU A 31 17.47 7.13 7.68
N THR A 32 16.16 7.32 7.81
CA THR A 32 15.21 7.20 6.70
C THR A 32 15.43 8.27 5.63
N VAL A 33 15.70 9.51 6.02
CA VAL A 33 16.03 10.59 5.08
C VAL A 33 17.31 10.27 4.31
N VAL A 34 18.35 9.79 4.99
CA VAL A 34 19.62 9.34 4.36
C VAL A 34 19.35 8.20 3.37
N GLN A 35 18.55 7.19 3.75
CA GLN A 35 18.20 6.08 2.84
C GLN A 35 17.41 6.56 1.63
N LEU A 36 16.45 7.47 1.80
CA LEU A 36 15.68 8.06 0.69
C LEU A 36 16.58 8.85 -0.27
N ALA A 37 17.52 9.64 0.27
CA ALA A 37 18.48 10.38 -0.54
C ALA A 37 19.36 9.44 -1.39
N MET A 38 19.83 8.32 -0.80
CA MET A 38 20.64 7.32 -1.48
C MET A 38 19.84 6.51 -2.52
N LEU A 39 18.58 6.20 -2.23
CA LEU A 39 17.68 5.47 -3.14
C LEU A 39 17.16 6.34 -4.29
N GLY A 40 17.22 7.65 -4.15
CA GLY A 40 16.87 8.60 -5.19
C GLY A 40 17.82 8.56 -6.40
N ALA A 41 18.98 7.86 -6.29
CA ALA A 41 19.90 7.64 -7.40
C ALA A 41 19.30 6.65 -8.44
N PRO A 42 19.73 6.74 -9.72
CA PRO A 42 19.31 5.80 -10.76
C PRO A 42 19.69 4.33 -10.38
N GLY A 43 18.78 3.41 -10.62
CA GLY A 43 19.02 1.98 -10.33
C GLY A 43 18.58 1.50 -8.95
N GLY A 44 18.17 2.38 -8.02
CA GLY A 44 17.63 1.97 -6.72
C GLY A 44 16.31 1.17 -6.81
N SER A 45 15.88 0.56 -5.72
CA SER A 45 14.60 -0.14 -5.60
C SER A 45 13.45 0.85 -5.40
N VAL A 46 12.37 0.72 -6.17
CA VAL A 46 11.14 1.51 -5.99
C VAL A 46 10.42 1.07 -4.71
N PHE A 47 10.41 -0.22 -4.44
CA PHE A 47 9.86 -0.77 -3.20
C PHE A 47 10.52 -0.13 -1.96
N LEU A 48 11.85 -0.15 -1.89
CA LEU A 48 12.56 0.42 -0.74
C LEU A 48 12.32 1.93 -0.59
N LEU A 49 12.16 2.64 -1.70
CA LEU A 49 11.83 4.06 -1.67
C LEU A 49 10.44 4.29 -1.05
N ILE A 50 9.44 3.49 -1.44
CA ILE A 50 8.09 3.53 -0.85
C ILE A 50 8.14 3.13 0.62
N HIS A 51 8.91 2.09 0.95
CA HIS A 51 9.10 1.62 2.31
C HIS A 51 9.64 2.73 3.22
N TYR A 52 10.77 3.35 2.85
CA TYR A 52 11.35 4.40 3.67
C TYR A 52 10.50 5.69 3.70
N ALA A 53 9.73 6.00 2.65
CA ALA A 53 8.78 7.10 2.69
C ALA A 53 7.65 6.83 3.69
N ALA A 54 7.15 5.61 3.77
CA ALA A 54 6.16 5.21 4.76
C ALA A 54 6.73 5.20 6.19
N ILE A 55 7.96 4.69 6.39
CA ILE A 55 8.65 4.74 7.68
C ILE A 55 8.83 6.19 8.13
N LEU A 56 9.30 7.06 7.25
CA LEU A 56 9.48 8.48 7.56
C LEU A 56 8.21 9.12 8.08
N THR A 57 7.08 8.81 7.46
CA THR A 57 5.82 9.49 7.75
C THR A 57 5.11 8.91 8.95
N TYR A 58 4.88 7.59 8.97
CA TYR A 58 4.03 6.94 9.98
C TYR A 58 4.79 6.49 11.23
N PHE A 59 6.09 6.18 11.11
CA PHE A 59 6.79 5.41 12.13
C PHE A 59 8.02 6.09 12.71
N SER A 60 8.41 7.26 12.19
CA SER A 60 9.56 7.98 12.76
C SER A 60 9.25 9.46 13.05
N LEU A 61 8.92 10.26 12.05
CA LEU A 61 8.70 11.69 12.25
C LEU A 61 7.46 11.97 13.09
N ALA A 62 6.33 11.33 12.78
CA ALA A 62 5.10 11.53 13.55
C ALA A 62 5.26 11.10 15.01
N PRO A 63 5.71 9.87 15.34
CA PRO A 63 5.91 9.46 16.74
C PRO A 63 6.89 10.35 17.50
N ALA A 64 8.01 10.77 16.90
CA ALA A 64 8.94 11.69 17.55
C ALA A 64 8.27 13.00 18.01
N MET A 65 7.45 13.57 17.13
CA MET A 65 6.72 14.81 17.45
C MET A 65 5.57 14.59 18.42
N GLN A 66 4.85 13.46 18.32
CA GLN A 66 3.74 13.11 19.19
C GLN A 66 4.20 12.88 20.64
N ILE A 67 5.29 12.14 20.84
CA ILE A 67 5.85 11.87 22.16
C ILE A 67 6.40 13.17 22.76
N ALA A 68 7.13 13.98 21.98
CA ALA A 68 7.67 15.26 22.44
C ALA A 68 6.58 16.29 22.82
N ALA A 69 5.35 16.12 22.36
CA ALA A 69 4.22 16.97 22.63
C ALA A 69 3.19 16.32 23.58
N ASP A 70 3.51 15.19 24.19
CA ASP A 70 2.64 14.41 25.07
C ASP A 70 1.22 14.21 24.50
N VAL A 71 1.14 13.84 23.21
CA VAL A 71 -0.13 13.66 22.51
C VAL A 71 -0.82 12.40 23.01
N GLU A 72 -2.08 12.54 23.39
CA GLU A 72 -2.95 11.43 23.78
C GLU A 72 -3.86 11.03 22.61
N PHE A 73 -4.03 9.73 22.43
CA PHE A 73 -4.99 9.16 21.48
C PHE A 73 -5.91 8.15 22.20
N TRP A 74 -7.13 8.05 21.71
CA TRP A 74 -8.06 6.98 22.07
C TRP A 74 -8.36 6.83 23.57
N GLU A 75 -8.27 7.94 24.33
CA GLU A 75 -8.61 7.99 25.77
C GLU A 75 -7.75 7.08 26.68
N VAL A 76 -6.55 6.76 26.23
CA VAL A 76 -5.65 5.87 26.99
C VAL A 76 -4.72 6.62 27.92
N GLY A 77 -4.61 7.92 27.76
CA GLY A 77 -3.67 8.78 28.49
C GLY A 77 -2.26 8.79 27.88
N VAL A 78 -1.33 9.43 28.57
CA VAL A 78 0.08 9.49 28.18
C VAL A 78 0.75 8.15 28.48
N LEU A 79 1.37 7.56 27.46
CA LEU A 79 2.04 6.27 27.57
C LEU A 79 3.47 6.41 28.11
N GLY A 80 3.92 5.40 28.85
CA GLY A 80 5.26 5.36 29.43
C GLY A 80 6.39 5.28 28.39
N ALA A 81 7.55 5.87 28.69
CA ALA A 81 8.73 5.83 27.83
C ALA A 81 9.17 4.41 27.49
N ALA A 82 9.03 3.46 28.42
CA ALA A 82 9.38 2.05 28.21
C ALA A 82 8.55 1.41 27.08
N ALA A 83 7.23 1.70 27.02
CA ALA A 83 6.34 1.20 25.98
C ALA A 83 6.73 1.75 24.58
N HIS A 84 7.04 3.03 24.50
CA HIS A 84 7.53 3.65 23.27
C HIS A 84 8.88 3.09 22.82
N THR A 85 9.79 2.80 23.76
CA THR A 85 11.10 2.17 23.47
C THR A 85 10.91 0.74 22.95
N GLN A 86 10.00 -0.04 23.52
CA GLN A 86 9.66 -1.38 23.02
C GLN A 86 9.05 -1.30 21.61
N ALA A 87 8.12 -0.38 21.38
CA ALA A 87 7.53 -0.16 20.05
C ALA A 87 8.61 0.21 19.00
N LEU A 88 9.55 1.10 19.37
CA LEU A 88 10.70 1.44 18.54
C LEU A 88 11.56 0.21 18.23
N MET A 89 11.82 -0.66 19.21
CA MET A 89 12.58 -1.89 19.00
C MET A 89 11.93 -2.81 17.97
N LEU A 90 10.61 -2.99 18.01
CA LEU A 90 9.89 -3.78 17.01
C LEU A 90 10.03 -3.19 15.60
N LEU A 91 9.97 -1.86 15.47
CA LEU A 91 10.20 -1.17 14.21
C LEU A 91 11.63 -1.41 13.69
N LEU A 92 12.65 -1.29 14.56
CA LEU A 92 14.05 -1.50 14.18
C LEU A 92 14.30 -2.93 13.72
N LEU A 93 13.73 -3.92 14.41
CA LEU A 93 13.79 -5.34 14.00
C LEU A 93 13.14 -5.57 12.65
N TYR A 94 11.98 -4.96 12.40
CA TYR A 94 11.33 -5.04 11.09
C TYR A 94 12.18 -4.43 9.97
N MET A 95 12.73 -3.24 10.19
CA MET A 95 13.64 -2.57 9.25
C MET A 95 14.92 -3.40 9.00
N ALA A 96 15.47 -3.99 10.04
CA ALA A 96 16.62 -4.90 9.93
C ALA A 96 16.29 -6.11 9.05
N GLY A 97 15.10 -6.71 9.22
CA GLY A 97 14.61 -7.80 8.36
C GLY A 97 14.50 -7.39 6.89
N VAL A 98 13.95 -6.20 6.62
CA VAL A 98 13.84 -5.66 5.26
C VAL A 98 15.21 -5.52 4.60
N GLU A 99 16.21 -5.00 5.30
CA GLU A 99 17.56 -4.87 4.75
C GLU A 99 18.30 -6.22 4.66
N ALA A 100 18.09 -7.12 5.63
CA ALA A 100 18.72 -8.46 5.63
C ALA A 100 18.34 -9.29 4.39
N ALA A 101 17.11 -9.14 3.88
CA ALA A 101 16.68 -9.81 2.66
C ALA A 101 17.55 -9.47 1.43
N ARG A 102 18.29 -8.36 1.46
CA ARG A 102 19.22 -7.99 0.38
C ARG A 102 20.41 -8.90 0.28
N PHE A 103 20.81 -9.52 1.38
CA PHE A 103 21.93 -10.45 1.41
C PHE A 103 21.49 -11.89 1.14
N GLY A 104 20.28 -12.26 1.60
CA GLY A 104 19.79 -13.63 1.52
C GLY A 104 19.09 -14.00 0.22
N VAL A 105 18.58 -13.02 -0.54
CA VAL A 105 17.85 -13.26 -1.79
C VAL A 105 18.69 -12.80 -2.97
N PRO A 106 19.26 -13.73 -3.76
CA PRO A 106 20.03 -13.38 -4.96
C PRO A 106 19.20 -12.50 -5.90
N ASP A 107 19.87 -11.57 -6.57
CA ASP A 107 19.21 -10.85 -7.63
C ASP A 107 18.77 -11.87 -8.69
N ALA A 108 17.45 -12.07 -8.83
CA ALA A 108 16.94 -12.96 -9.86
C ALA A 108 17.56 -12.57 -11.21
N PRO A 109 18.08 -13.52 -11.99
CA PRO A 109 18.72 -13.19 -13.24
C PRO A 109 17.77 -12.35 -14.08
N SER A 110 18.27 -11.23 -14.60
CA SER A 110 17.52 -10.25 -15.41
C SER A 110 16.89 -10.86 -16.69
N GLY A 111 17.12 -12.15 -16.94
CA GLY A 111 16.59 -12.92 -18.05
C GLY A 111 15.27 -13.65 -17.82
N MET A 112 14.82 -13.82 -16.55
CA MET A 112 13.52 -14.49 -16.28
C MET A 112 12.31 -13.63 -16.60
N VAL A 113 12.49 -12.34 -16.67
CA VAL A 113 11.44 -11.44 -17.14
C VAL A 113 11.51 -11.43 -18.67
N GLY A 114 10.70 -12.28 -19.29
CA GLY A 114 10.71 -12.55 -20.71
C GLY A 114 11.06 -11.33 -21.56
N ARG A 115 12.09 -11.46 -22.40
CA ARG A 115 12.42 -10.51 -23.46
C ARG A 115 11.18 -10.33 -24.32
N THR A 116 10.28 -9.48 -23.90
CA THR A 116 9.22 -9.00 -24.78
C THR A 116 9.91 -8.09 -25.79
N GLY A 117 9.93 -8.52 -27.05
CA GLY A 117 10.46 -7.73 -28.14
C GLY A 117 9.88 -6.31 -28.19
N PRO A 118 10.40 -5.43 -29.05
CA PRO A 118 10.08 -4.00 -29.10
C PRO A 118 8.63 -3.67 -29.44
N HIS A 119 7.68 -4.62 -29.34
CA HIS A 119 6.35 -4.49 -29.88
C HIS A 119 5.25 -4.33 -28.81
N ALA A 120 4.44 -3.33 -29.07
CA ALA A 120 3.17 -2.95 -28.44
C ALA A 120 3.27 -2.17 -27.14
N ILE A 121 3.62 -0.92 -27.30
CA ILE A 121 3.59 0.13 -26.31
C ILE A 121 2.16 0.71 -26.29
N GLY A 122 1.27 0.22 -25.45
CA GLY A 122 -0.07 0.81 -25.27
C GLY A 122 -1.16 -0.19 -24.90
N VAL A 123 -2.36 0.31 -24.71
CA VAL A 123 -3.59 -0.48 -24.53
C VAL A 123 -4.04 -0.95 -25.90
N ALA A 124 -4.29 -2.25 -26.07
CA ALA A 124 -4.70 -2.81 -27.35
C ALA A 124 -6.12 -2.40 -27.76
N HIS A 125 -7.01 -2.31 -26.76
CA HIS A 125 -8.43 -2.01 -26.95
C HIS A 125 -8.88 -0.89 -25.99
N PRO A 126 -8.49 0.38 -26.23
CA PRO A 126 -8.81 1.49 -25.32
C PRO A 126 -10.32 1.70 -25.15
N LEU A 127 -11.11 1.42 -26.17
CA LEU A 127 -12.57 1.49 -26.11
C LEU A 127 -13.15 0.46 -25.13
N LEU A 128 -12.64 -0.80 -25.12
CA LEU A 128 -13.10 -1.81 -24.17
C LEU A 128 -12.73 -1.45 -22.74
N VAL A 129 -11.55 -0.88 -22.52
CA VAL A 129 -11.15 -0.40 -21.19
C VAL A 129 -12.03 0.76 -20.76
N LEU A 130 -12.39 1.67 -21.66
CA LEU A 130 -13.30 2.78 -21.37
C LEU A 130 -14.73 2.29 -21.07
N LEU A 131 -15.24 1.31 -21.82
CA LEU A 131 -16.53 0.68 -21.55
C LEU A 131 -16.55 -0.04 -20.19
N ALA A 132 -15.48 -0.76 -19.84
CA ALA A 132 -15.36 -1.37 -18.52
C ALA A 132 -15.29 -0.32 -17.40
N CYS A 133 -14.62 0.80 -17.65
CA CYS A 133 -14.59 1.95 -16.74
C CYS A 133 -16.01 2.51 -16.52
N ALA A 134 -16.75 2.76 -17.60
CA ALA A 134 -18.12 3.25 -17.53
C ALA A 134 -19.06 2.27 -16.84
N PHE A 135 -18.96 0.97 -17.15
CA PHE A 135 -19.76 -0.06 -16.50
C PHE A 135 -19.47 -0.15 -14.99
N ALA A 136 -18.20 -0.12 -14.59
CA ALA A 136 -17.84 -0.16 -13.16
C ALA A 136 -18.26 1.12 -12.43
N ALA A 137 -18.17 2.28 -13.08
CA ALA A 137 -18.69 3.54 -12.55
C ALA A 137 -20.21 3.46 -12.36
N PHE A 138 -20.94 2.98 -13.37
CA PHE A 138 -22.38 2.76 -13.29
C PHE A 138 -22.72 1.79 -12.16
N ALA A 139 -22.03 0.64 -12.06
CA ALA A 139 -22.25 -0.34 -11.00
C ALA A 139 -22.06 0.28 -9.61
N SER A 140 -20.98 1.08 -9.43
CA SER A 140 -20.73 1.74 -8.14
C SER A 140 -21.81 2.76 -7.75
N LEU A 141 -22.51 3.33 -8.73
CA LEU A 141 -23.52 4.37 -8.50
C LEU A 141 -24.93 3.81 -8.28
N PHE A 142 -25.29 2.75 -8.99
CA PHE A 142 -26.68 2.27 -9.06
C PHE A 142 -26.94 1.00 -8.26
N VAL A 143 -25.93 0.17 -7.99
CA VAL A 143 -26.14 -1.07 -7.26
C VAL A 143 -26.32 -0.83 -5.76
N ARG A 144 -25.50 0.07 -5.18
CA ARG A 144 -25.57 0.43 -3.75
C ARG A 144 -25.27 1.94 -3.61
N PRO A 145 -26.23 2.80 -3.99
CA PRO A 145 -26.05 4.25 -3.91
C PRO A 145 -25.82 4.73 -2.48
N ASP A 146 -26.41 4.07 -1.49
CA ASP A 146 -26.22 4.31 -0.06
C ASP A 146 -24.74 4.24 0.35
N LEU A 147 -23.97 3.25 -0.16
CA LEU A 147 -22.55 3.09 0.13
C LEU A 147 -21.64 4.05 -0.66
N ASN A 148 -22.14 4.64 -1.74
CA ASN A 148 -21.33 5.36 -2.69
C ASN A 148 -21.59 6.87 -2.72
N PHE A 149 -22.76 7.34 -2.28
CA PHE A 149 -23.14 8.76 -2.30
C PHE A 149 -23.29 9.38 -0.90
N VAL A 150 -23.50 8.59 0.13
CA VAL A 150 -23.68 9.12 1.49
C VAL A 150 -22.32 9.36 2.14
N ALA A 151 -22.12 10.54 2.72
CA ALA A 151 -20.90 10.83 3.46
C ALA A 151 -20.67 9.77 4.55
N ARG A 152 -19.44 9.33 4.69
CA ARG A 152 -19.05 8.20 5.58
C ARG A 152 -19.56 8.31 7.02
N GLY A 153 -19.68 9.53 7.54
CA GLY A 153 -20.22 9.80 8.87
C GLY A 153 -21.73 9.54 9.01
N ILE A 154 -22.47 9.51 7.91
CA ILE A 154 -23.92 9.33 7.88
C ILE A 154 -24.28 7.87 7.50
N ALA A 155 -23.43 7.20 6.74
CA ALA A 155 -23.65 5.81 6.29
C ALA A 155 -23.68 4.78 7.45
N GLY A 156 -23.19 5.13 8.64
CA GLY A 156 -23.23 4.26 9.83
C GLY A 156 -24.58 4.12 10.50
N LEU A 157 -25.61 4.87 10.06
CA LEU A 157 -26.88 5.01 10.78
C LEU A 157 -28.00 4.06 10.32
N GLY A 158 -27.71 2.96 9.63
CA GLY A 158 -28.83 2.06 9.35
C GLY A 158 -28.68 0.91 8.36
N ALA A 159 -27.51 0.67 7.80
CA ALA A 159 -27.31 -0.48 6.94
C ALA A 159 -26.67 -1.62 7.73
N GLU A 160 -27.38 -2.72 7.91
CA GLU A 160 -26.80 -4.03 8.21
C GLU A 160 -25.90 -4.41 7.01
N ILE A 161 -24.69 -3.90 7.01
CA ILE A 161 -23.68 -4.32 6.04
C ILE A 161 -23.12 -5.63 6.58
N ASN A 162 -23.38 -6.73 5.86
CA ASN A 162 -22.66 -7.99 6.06
C ASN A 162 -21.20 -7.74 5.67
N PHE A 163 -20.48 -7.11 6.61
CA PHE A 163 -19.07 -6.89 6.48
C PHE A 163 -18.36 -8.26 6.47
N PRO A 164 -17.46 -8.56 5.55
CA PRO A 164 -16.67 -7.66 4.69
C PRO A 164 -16.97 -7.77 3.18
N ILE A 165 -17.69 -8.83 2.74
CA ILE A 165 -17.83 -9.17 1.32
C ILE A 165 -18.65 -8.13 0.56
N ASP A 166 -19.75 -7.68 1.12
CA ASP A 166 -20.64 -6.70 0.47
C ASP A 166 -19.93 -5.38 0.22
N PHE A 167 -19.14 -4.92 1.20
CA PHE A 167 -18.34 -3.70 1.06
C PHE A 167 -17.26 -3.86 -0.03
N ILE A 168 -16.61 -5.03 -0.09
CA ILE A 168 -15.62 -5.33 -1.13
C ILE A 168 -16.28 -5.31 -2.52
N VAL A 169 -17.34 -6.07 -2.69
CA VAL A 169 -17.97 -6.30 -4.00
C VAL A 169 -18.71 -5.06 -4.50
N TYR A 170 -19.47 -4.39 -3.64
CA TYR A 170 -20.36 -3.31 -4.07
C TYR A 170 -19.76 -1.90 -3.97
N SER A 171 -18.71 -1.71 -3.19
CA SER A 171 -18.07 -0.40 -3.03
C SER A 171 -16.61 -0.39 -3.49
N THR A 172 -15.77 -1.25 -2.91
CA THR A 172 -14.32 -1.17 -3.10
C THR A 172 -13.88 -1.61 -4.49
N LEU A 173 -14.35 -2.77 -4.96
CA LEU A 173 -13.94 -3.34 -6.24
C LEU A 173 -14.36 -2.48 -7.44
N PRO A 174 -15.62 -2.01 -7.57
CA PRO A 174 -16.00 -1.15 -8.67
C PRO A 174 -15.18 0.14 -8.73
N LYS A 175 -14.94 0.80 -7.60
CA LYS A 175 -14.13 2.02 -7.53
C LYS A 175 -12.69 1.77 -7.98
N LEU A 176 -12.10 0.65 -7.56
CA LEU A 176 -10.73 0.28 -7.97
C LEU A 176 -10.66 -0.12 -9.45
N VAL A 177 -11.69 -0.75 -10.01
CA VAL A 177 -11.75 -1.02 -11.47
C VAL A 177 -11.76 0.29 -12.24
N VAL A 178 -12.58 1.25 -11.86
CA VAL A 178 -12.62 2.57 -12.48
C VAL A 178 -11.24 3.26 -12.42
N LEU A 179 -10.61 3.27 -11.25
CA LEU A 179 -9.29 3.86 -11.05
C LEU A 179 -8.20 3.14 -11.87
N MET A 180 -8.24 1.82 -11.95
CA MET A 180 -7.27 1.04 -12.73
C MET A 180 -7.46 1.23 -14.25
N CYS A 181 -8.69 1.33 -14.72
CA CYS A 181 -8.98 1.69 -16.11
C CYS A 181 -8.48 3.10 -16.43
N PHE A 182 -8.69 4.06 -15.53
CA PHE A 182 -8.13 5.41 -15.66
C PHE A 182 -6.60 5.40 -15.75
N VAL A 183 -5.92 4.67 -14.85
CA VAL A 183 -4.45 4.52 -14.88
C VAL A 183 -3.99 3.91 -16.20
N ALA A 184 -4.62 2.84 -16.66
CA ALA A 184 -4.26 2.17 -17.92
C ALA A 184 -4.42 3.10 -19.13
N LEU A 185 -5.53 3.84 -19.23
CA LEU A 185 -5.79 4.79 -20.31
C LEU A 185 -4.87 6.02 -20.24
N THR A 186 -4.54 6.49 -19.04
CA THR A 186 -3.58 7.59 -18.86
C THR A 186 -2.17 7.16 -19.31
N ILE A 187 -1.71 5.97 -18.92
CA ILE A 187 -0.44 5.43 -19.40
C ILE A 187 -0.45 5.28 -20.94
N HIS A 188 -1.59 4.86 -21.50
CA HIS A 188 -1.77 4.78 -22.94
C HIS A 188 -1.66 6.16 -23.61
N ALA A 189 -2.33 7.18 -23.07
CA ALA A 189 -2.31 8.54 -23.58
C ALA A 189 -0.90 9.15 -23.58
N PHE A 190 -0.14 8.99 -22.51
CA PHE A 190 1.26 9.43 -22.42
C PHE A 190 2.15 8.79 -23.47
N ARG A 191 1.83 7.57 -23.90
CA ARG A 191 2.61 6.84 -24.91
C ARG A 191 2.21 7.13 -26.34
N GLN A 192 0.91 7.19 -26.62
CA GLN A 192 0.39 7.43 -27.96
C GLN A 192 0.41 8.89 -28.37
N ARG A 193 0.26 9.80 -27.40
CA ARG A 193 0.24 11.26 -27.58
C ARG A 193 -0.80 11.74 -28.60
N THR A 194 -1.86 10.97 -28.84
CA THR A 194 -2.95 11.35 -29.73
C THR A 194 -4.07 12.03 -28.96
N LEU A 195 -4.79 12.97 -29.61
CA LEU A 195 -5.92 13.64 -28.99
C LEU A 195 -6.96 12.65 -28.49
N TRP A 196 -7.28 11.64 -29.28
CA TRP A 196 -8.25 10.59 -28.89
C TRP A 196 -7.84 9.85 -27.62
N ALA A 197 -6.57 9.51 -27.47
CA ALA A 197 -6.08 8.85 -26.26
C ALA A 197 -6.21 9.75 -25.03
N TRP A 198 -5.98 11.04 -25.18
CA TRP A 198 -6.20 12.02 -24.11
C TRP A 198 -7.68 12.22 -23.79
N CYS A 199 -8.55 12.25 -24.80
CA CYS A 199 -10.01 12.30 -24.58
C CYS A 199 -10.50 11.07 -23.80
N ALA A 200 -10.03 9.88 -24.16
CA ALA A 200 -10.36 8.64 -23.45
C ALA A 200 -9.87 8.67 -21.99
N ALA A 201 -8.64 9.14 -21.75
CA ALA A 201 -8.10 9.30 -20.40
C ALA A 201 -8.86 10.37 -19.60
N GLY A 202 -9.24 11.50 -20.22
CA GLY A 202 -10.04 12.55 -19.61
C GLY A 202 -11.43 12.08 -19.20
N LEU A 203 -12.10 11.31 -20.07
CA LEU A 203 -13.41 10.72 -19.75
C LEU A 203 -13.29 9.70 -18.62
N ALA A 204 -12.26 8.85 -18.64
CA ALA A 204 -12.00 7.91 -17.55
C ALA A 204 -11.67 8.63 -16.23
N PHE A 205 -10.98 9.77 -16.28
CA PHE A 205 -10.77 10.61 -15.10
C PHE A 205 -12.09 11.17 -14.55
N ALA A 206 -12.98 11.68 -15.40
CA ALA A 206 -14.28 12.17 -14.98
C ALA A 206 -15.11 11.07 -14.30
N LEU A 207 -15.13 9.86 -14.89
CA LEU A 207 -15.79 8.70 -14.30
C LEU A 207 -15.14 8.30 -12.97
N ALA A 208 -13.81 8.36 -12.86
CA ALA A 208 -13.09 8.05 -11.63
C ALA A 208 -13.35 9.10 -10.53
N ALA A 209 -13.34 10.39 -10.88
CA ALA A 209 -13.64 11.47 -9.94
C ALA A 209 -15.08 11.39 -9.42
N PHE A 210 -15.99 10.90 -10.22
CA PHE A 210 -17.38 10.72 -9.84
C PHE A 210 -17.59 9.46 -8.99
N ALA A 211 -17.13 8.29 -9.45
CA ALA A 211 -17.33 7.01 -8.78
C ALA A 211 -16.46 6.84 -7.53
N ALA A 212 -15.23 7.32 -7.56
CA ALA A 212 -14.27 7.28 -6.46
C ALA A 212 -14.09 8.66 -5.81
N ASN A 213 -15.18 9.38 -5.62
CA ASN A 213 -15.22 10.68 -4.99
C ASN A 213 -14.55 10.65 -3.60
N PRO A 214 -13.63 11.58 -3.29
CA PRO A 214 -12.93 11.65 -2.01
C PRO A 214 -13.85 11.79 -0.78
N VAL A 215 -15.06 12.34 -0.95
CA VAL A 215 -16.00 12.52 0.16
C VAL A 215 -16.49 11.19 0.72
N ASN A 216 -16.73 10.21 -0.13
CA ASN A 216 -17.29 8.91 0.25
C ASN A 216 -16.36 7.71 -0.01
N THR A 217 -15.16 7.97 -0.49
CA THR A 217 -14.18 6.90 -0.78
C THR A 217 -13.10 6.85 0.29
N VAL A 218 -12.83 5.63 0.76
CA VAL A 218 -11.74 5.38 1.71
C VAL A 218 -10.41 5.82 1.10
N ARG A 219 -9.62 6.61 1.82
CA ARG A 219 -8.31 7.11 1.35
C ARG A 219 -7.37 6.01 0.85
N GLN A 220 -7.41 4.84 1.48
CA GLN A 220 -6.63 3.68 1.05
C GLN A 220 -7.00 3.22 -0.36
N ILE A 221 -8.27 3.30 -0.75
CA ILE A 221 -8.74 3.01 -2.11
C ILE A 221 -8.16 4.02 -3.10
N LEU A 222 -8.20 5.31 -2.76
CA LEU A 222 -7.61 6.36 -3.59
C LEU A 222 -6.09 6.18 -3.73
N LEU A 223 -5.42 5.85 -2.64
CA LEU A 223 -3.98 5.62 -2.65
C LEU A 223 -3.61 4.41 -3.52
N ILE A 224 -4.27 3.27 -3.32
CA ILE A 224 -4.06 2.05 -4.13
C ILE A 224 -4.41 2.31 -5.60
N GLY A 225 -5.43 3.12 -5.85
CA GLY A 225 -5.90 3.42 -7.21
C GLY A 225 -5.04 4.43 -7.97
N LEU A 226 -4.50 5.45 -7.32
CA LEU A 226 -3.79 6.56 -7.97
C LEU A 226 -2.27 6.46 -7.89
N LEU A 227 -1.72 5.93 -6.78
CA LEU A 227 -0.26 5.79 -6.63
C LEU A 227 0.41 4.99 -7.76
N PRO A 228 -0.22 3.96 -8.37
CA PRO A 228 0.28 3.31 -9.57
C PRO A 228 0.70 4.25 -10.70
N LEU A 229 -0.05 5.33 -10.92
CA LEU A 229 0.26 6.33 -11.93
C LEU A 229 1.55 7.07 -11.62
N PHE A 230 1.74 7.48 -10.36
CA PHE A 230 2.95 8.15 -9.90
C PHE A 230 4.17 7.22 -9.91
N ILE A 231 4.00 5.95 -9.52
CA ILE A 231 5.05 4.93 -9.60
C ILE A 231 5.47 4.73 -11.06
N HIS A 232 4.50 4.64 -11.99
CA HIS A 232 4.79 4.55 -13.43
C HIS A 232 5.56 5.76 -13.93
N GLY A 233 5.10 6.98 -13.60
CA GLY A 233 5.67 8.24 -14.11
C GLY A 233 7.05 8.55 -13.52
N PHE A 234 7.23 8.35 -12.23
CA PHE A 234 8.41 8.83 -11.49
C PHE A 234 9.35 7.72 -10.99
N GLY A 235 8.85 6.49 -10.86
CA GLY A 235 9.58 5.41 -10.18
C GLY A 235 10.93 5.05 -10.80
N ARG A 236 11.18 5.36 -12.06
CA ARG A 236 12.44 5.09 -12.74
C ARG A 236 13.33 6.32 -12.92
N SER A 237 12.77 7.45 -13.33
CA SER A 237 13.51 8.64 -13.76
C SER A 237 13.60 9.74 -12.72
N ARG A 238 12.58 9.86 -11.87
CA ARG A 238 12.42 10.94 -10.90
C ARG A 238 12.10 10.43 -9.51
N ARG A 239 12.89 9.50 -9.00
CA ARG A 239 12.64 8.80 -7.74
C ARG A 239 12.54 9.71 -6.53
N ARG A 240 13.36 10.75 -6.45
CA ARG A 240 13.25 11.76 -5.38
C ARG A 240 11.88 12.42 -5.39
N LEU A 241 11.36 12.73 -6.59
CA LEU A 241 10.03 13.30 -6.72
C LEU A 241 8.95 12.29 -6.31
N LEU A 242 9.12 10.99 -6.61
CA LEU A 242 8.20 9.97 -6.12
C LEU A 242 8.17 9.92 -4.59
N ALA A 243 9.33 9.98 -3.92
CA ALA A 243 9.38 10.01 -2.45
C ALA A 243 8.65 11.24 -1.89
N VAL A 244 8.88 12.42 -2.47
CA VAL A 244 8.18 13.66 -2.09
C VAL A 244 6.68 13.55 -2.32
N VAL A 245 6.24 12.99 -3.46
CA VAL A 245 4.82 12.79 -3.76
C VAL A 245 4.17 11.84 -2.75
N ILE A 246 4.84 10.74 -2.40
CA ILE A 246 4.31 9.80 -1.40
C ILE A 246 4.21 10.48 -0.04
N PHE A 247 5.25 11.18 0.39
CA PHE A 247 5.25 11.93 1.64
C PHE A 247 4.11 12.97 1.66
N ALA A 248 4.00 13.79 0.62
CA ALA A 248 2.96 14.81 0.51
C ALA A 248 1.54 14.20 0.45
N ALA A 249 1.38 13.06 -0.21
CA ALA A 249 0.09 12.36 -0.25
C ALA A 249 -0.32 11.82 1.13
N ILE A 250 0.63 11.29 1.89
CA ILE A 250 0.34 10.75 3.23
C ILE A 250 0.19 11.88 4.25
N ALA A 251 1.17 12.75 4.36
CA ALA A 251 1.24 13.77 5.42
C ALA A 251 0.33 14.99 5.16
N GLY A 252 0.11 15.34 3.89
CA GLY A 252 -0.68 16.51 3.50
C GLY A 252 -2.10 16.15 3.06
N LEU A 253 -2.21 15.38 1.97
CA LEU A 253 -3.50 15.09 1.36
C LEU A 253 -4.36 14.16 2.24
N GLY A 254 -3.74 13.22 2.96
CA GLY A 254 -4.45 12.27 3.82
C GLY A 254 -5.32 12.95 4.86
N PRO A 255 -4.79 13.84 5.71
CA PRO A 255 -5.57 14.61 6.68
C PRO A 255 -6.67 15.46 6.04
N VAL A 256 -6.36 16.16 4.94
CA VAL A 256 -7.35 16.98 4.21
C VAL A 256 -8.51 16.13 3.70
N LEU A 257 -8.23 14.98 3.09
CA LEU A 257 -9.29 14.07 2.62
C LEU A 257 -10.12 13.50 3.78
N ASN A 258 -9.52 13.36 4.97
CA ASN A 258 -10.24 12.91 6.16
C ASN A 258 -11.27 13.94 6.61
N LEU A 259 -10.88 15.21 6.65
CA LEU A 259 -11.79 16.30 6.98
C LEU A 259 -12.98 16.35 6.02
N VAL A 260 -12.69 16.27 4.71
CA VAL A 260 -13.74 16.27 3.67
C VAL A 260 -14.68 15.07 3.81
N SER A 261 -14.13 13.87 4.10
CA SER A 261 -14.95 12.65 4.14
C SER A 261 -15.75 12.45 5.43
N ARG A 262 -15.34 13.06 6.54
CA ARG A 262 -16.02 12.92 7.84
C ARG A 262 -17.00 14.05 8.12
N GLY A 263 -17.07 15.06 7.26
CA GLY A 263 -17.98 16.21 7.45
C GLY A 263 -17.62 17.12 8.63
N SER A 264 -16.45 16.93 9.25
CA SER A 264 -15.97 17.67 10.42
C SER A 264 -15.43 19.07 10.09
N PHE A 265 -15.86 19.67 8.98
CA PHE A 265 -15.42 21.01 8.57
C PHE A 265 -15.77 22.12 9.57
N TRP A 266 -16.68 21.86 10.52
CA TRP A 266 -17.36 22.91 11.31
C TRP A 266 -17.22 22.80 12.83
N GLY A 267 -16.27 22.04 13.36
CA GLY A 267 -16.22 21.98 14.83
C GLY A 267 -15.00 21.36 15.49
N GLU A 268 -14.19 20.61 14.78
CA GLU A 268 -12.99 20.03 15.36
C GLU A 268 -11.76 20.80 14.88
N SER A 269 -10.83 21.06 15.80
CA SER A 269 -9.52 21.61 15.45
C SER A 269 -8.89 20.75 14.37
N LEU A 270 -8.44 21.38 13.28
CA LEU A 270 -7.67 20.75 12.23
C LEU A 270 -6.47 20.03 12.86
N SER A 271 -6.63 18.78 13.22
CA SER A 271 -5.51 17.96 13.59
C SER A 271 -4.70 17.66 12.34
N THR A 272 -3.70 18.50 12.13
CA THR A 272 -2.77 18.39 11.01
C THR A 272 -1.73 17.29 11.29
N PHE A 273 -0.97 16.92 10.26
CA PHE A 273 0.24 16.12 10.50
C PHE A 273 1.15 16.85 11.52
N PRO A 274 1.70 16.16 12.52
CA PRO A 274 1.62 14.71 12.80
C PRO A 274 0.55 14.32 13.84
N TYR A 275 -0.28 15.25 14.31
CA TYR A 275 -1.18 15.09 15.47
C TYR A 275 -2.54 14.48 15.11
N SER A 276 -2.77 14.19 13.84
CA SER A 276 -3.98 13.50 13.40
C SER A 276 -3.94 12.02 13.81
N GLN A 277 -5.09 11.46 14.17
CA GLN A 277 -5.34 10.02 14.38
C GLN A 277 -4.89 9.13 13.21
N ASP A 278 -4.58 9.72 12.06
CA ASP A 278 -4.01 9.01 10.92
C ASP A 278 -2.58 8.55 11.13
N PHE A 279 -1.90 9.10 12.13
CA PHE A 279 -0.49 8.83 12.46
C PHE A 279 -0.32 8.18 13.84
N ASP A 280 -1.39 7.56 14.36
CA ASP A 280 -1.46 6.91 15.68
C ASP A 280 -0.74 5.54 15.75
N ALA A 281 -0.22 5.03 14.65
CA ALA A 281 0.23 3.65 14.54
C ALA A 281 1.23 3.23 15.64
N MET A 282 2.24 4.06 15.92
CA MET A 282 3.23 3.73 16.97
C MET A 282 2.67 3.97 18.39
N PHE A 283 1.73 4.87 18.56
CA PHE A 283 1.01 5.05 19.81
C PHE A 283 0.17 3.81 20.12
N VAL A 284 -0.55 3.27 19.12
CA VAL A 284 -1.33 2.02 19.29
C VAL A 284 -0.42 0.86 19.67
N VAL A 285 0.74 0.72 18.99
CA VAL A 285 1.73 -0.32 19.35
C VAL A 285 2.20 -0.15 20.78
N ALA A 286 2.61 1.04 21.18
CA ALA A 286 3.07 1.32 22.54
C ALA A 286 1.98 1.06 23.59
N GLY A 287 0.74 1.48 23.33
CA GLY A 287 -0.38 1.24 24.25
C GLY A 287 -0.72 -0.23 24.46
N ILE A 288 -0.60 -1.06 23.42
CA ILE A 288 -0.74 -2.51 23.57
C ILE A 288 0.43 -3.09 24.39
N LEU A 289 1.67 -2.69 24.09
CA LEU A 289 2.86 -3.18 24.79
C LEU A 289 2.93 -2.75 26.26
N GLU A 290 2.40 -1.58 26.60
CA GLU A 290 2.32 -1.14 28.00
C GLU A 290 1.42 -2.03 28.84
N ARG A 291 0.35 -2.57 28.24
CA ARG A 291 -0.61 -3.44 28.93
C ARG A 291 -0.26 -4.93 28.83
N VAL A 292 0.37 -5.32 27.74
CA VAL A 292 0.76 -6.71 27.45
C VAL A 292 2.23 -6.73 27.01
N PRO A 293 3.17 -6.51 27.95
CA PRO A 293 4.59 -6.44 27.61
C PRO A 293 5.15 -7.81 27.15
N GLU A 294 4.58 -8.89 27.64
CA GLU A 294 4.95 -10.26 27.28
C GLU A 294 3.73 -10.98 26.67
N PRO A 295 3.63 -11.05 25.35
CA PRO A 295 2.50 -11.69 24.69
C PRO A 295 2.56 -13.20 24.78
N ASP A 296 1.42 -13.84 24.97
CA ASP A 296 1.26 -15.26 24.69
C ASP A 296 1.46 -15.47 23.18
N LEU A 297 2.45 -16.31 22.82
CA LEU A 297 2.80 -16.50 21.41
C LEU A 297 1.69 -17.22 20.66
N GLY A 298 1.15 -16.58 19.65
CA GLY A 298 0.06 -17.10 18.83
C GLY A 298 0.49 -18.13 17.80
N LEU A 299 1.80 -18.32 17.55
CA LEU A 299 2.37 -19.26 16.59
C LEU A 299 1.72 -19.17 15.20
N GLY A 300 1.48 -17.97 14.72
CA GLY A 300 0.85 -17.69 13.44
C GLY A 300 -0.67 -17.43 13.51
N ARG A 301 -1.30 -17.56 14.67
CA ARG A 301 -2.74 -17.36 14.85
C ARG A 301 -3.20 -15.97 14.39
N TYR A 302 -2.48 -14.94 14.77
CA TYR A 302 -2.85 -13.55 14.46
C TYR A 302 -2.70 -13.26 12.95
N LEU A 303 -1.57 -13.65 12.34
CA LEU A 303 -1.33 -13.48 10.91
C LEU A 303 -2.28 -14.32 10.05
N LEU A 304 -2.42 -15.62 10.36
CA LEU A 304 -3.27 -16.53 9.57
C LEU A 304 -4.75 -16.16 9.67
N SER A 305 -5.23 -15.71 10.83
CA SER A 305 -6.60 -15.21 10.99
C SER A 305 -6.86 -13.99 10.13
N ALA A 306 -5.90 -13.06 10.07
CA ALA A 306 -6.00 -11.87 9.25
C ALA A 306 -5.99 -12.20 7.75
N PHE A 307 -5.17 -13.16 7.30
CA PHE A 307 -5.16 -13.58 5.89
C PHE A 307 -6.34 -14.47 5.51
N SER A 308 -6.96 -15.16 6.46
CA SER A 308 -8.12 -16.04 6.19
C SER A 308 -9.47 -15.34 6.20
N PHE A 309 -9.52 -14.00 6.22
CA PHE A 309 -10.76 -13.22 6.33
C PHE A 309 -11.79 -13.52 5.24
N PHE A 310 -11.33 -13.85 4.02
CA PHE A 310 -12.17 -14.17 2.86
C PHE A 310 -12.74 -15.59 2.89
N LEU A 311 -12.26 -16.45 3.80
CA LEU A 311 -12.78 -17.81 3.94
C LEU A 311 -14.08 -17.82 4.72
N PRO A 312 -15.04 -18.69 4.37
CA PRO A 312 -16.19 -18.99 5.20
C PRO A 312 -15.76 -19.39 6.62
N ARG A 313 -16.57 -19.07 7.63
CA ARG A 313 -16.24 -19.33 9.04
C ARG A 313 -15.85 -20.79 9.30
N SER A 314 -16.52 -21.72 8.61
CA SER A 314 -16.24 -23.17 8.69
C SER A 314 -14.87 -23.59 8.17
N LEU A 315 -14.22 -22.77 7.33
CA LEU A 315 -12.90 -23.03 6.74
C LEU A 315 -11.79 -22.21 7.40
N LYS A 316 -12.12 -21.34 8.35
CA LYS A 316 -11.11 -20.57 9.09
C LYS A 316 -10.39 -21.46 10.09
N LEU A 317 -9.07 -21.35 10.16
CA LEU A 317 -8.26 -22.06 11.16
C LEU A 317 -8.60 -21.64 12.60
N PHE A 318 -8.98 -20.38 12.78
CA PHE A 318 -9.33 -19.78 14.06
C PHE A 318 -10.66 -19.02 13.93
N PRO A 319 -11.81 -19.73 13.90
CA PRO A 319 -13.11 -19.12 13.58
C PRO A 319 -13.62 -18.14 14.64
N ASP A 320 -13.18 -18.29 15.88
CA ASP A 320 -13.63 -17.48 17.02
C ASP A 320 -12.69 -16.29 17.33
N PHE A 321 -11.60 -16.17 16.59
CA PHE A 321 -10.67 -15.06 16.74
C PHE A 321 -11.13 -13.86 15.90
N ASP A 322 -11.29 -12.71 16.55
CA ASP A 322 -11.58 -11.45 15.87
C ASP A 322 -10.26 -10.72 15.50
N PRO A 323 -9.83 -10.78 14.22
CA PRO A 323 -8.59 -10.15 13.78
C PRO A 323 -8.64 -8.63 13.71
N LEU A 324 -9.80 -7.99 13.91
CA LEU A 324 -9.95 -6.54 13.95
C LEU A 324 -10.05 -6.01 15.37
N GLY A 325 -10.79 -6.69 16.23
CA GLY A 325 -11.10 -6.21 17.58
C GLY A 325 -10.00 -6.48 18.62
N TRP A 326 -9.14 -7.50 18.42
CA TRP A 326 -8.15 -7.87 19.43
C TRP A 326 -7.19 -6.74 19.85
N PRO A 327 -6.76 -5.81 18.96
CA PRO A 327 -5.88 -4.72 19.39
C PRO A 327 -6.58 -3.75 20.34
N ALA A 328 -7.86 -3.48 20.10
CA ALA A 328 -8.66 -2.63 20.96
C ALA A 328 -8.86 -3.26 22.34
N ILE A 329 -9.10 -4.57 22.38
CA ILE A 329 -9.29 -5.32 23.63
C ILE A 329 -7.99 -5.32 24.45
N LEU A 330 -6.85 -5.69 23.85
CA LEU A 330 -5.57 -5.75 24.55
C LEU A 330 -5.06 -4.38 25.00
N GLY A 331 -5.22 -3.35 24.18
CA GLY A 331 -4.80 -1.99 24.50
C GLY A 331 -5.85 -1.18 25.29
N ASN A 332 -7.04 -1.75 25.54
CA ASN A 332 -8.18 -1.06 26.16
C ASN A 332 -8.48 0.30 25.52
N PHE A 333 -8.46 0.33 24.18
CA PHE A 333 -8.77 1.53 23.41
C PHE A 333 -10.28 1.71 23.26
N SER A 334 -10.75 2.96 23.24
CA SER A 334 -12.16 3.30 23.03
C SER A 334 -12.67 3.01 21.62
N GLN A 335 -11.77 2.77 20.67
CA GLN A 335 -12.07 2.52 19.25
C GLN A 335 -11.52 1.17 18.79
N SER A 336 -12.26 0.50 17.91
CA SER A 336 -11.84 -0.79 17.32
C SER A 336 -11.09 -0.68 16.00
N ASN A 337 -11.23 0.46 15.29
CA ASN A 337 -10.60 0.67 13.99
C ASN A 337 -9.25 1.38 14.14
N LEU A 338 -8.30 0.68 14.72
CA LEU A 338 -6.97 1.19 15.05
C LEU A 338 -5.95 0.94 13.92
N SER A 339 -4.93 1.79 13.89
CA SER A 339 -3.76 1.57 13.02
C SER A 339 -2.83 0.55 13.69
N LEU A 340 -2.85 -0.69 13.23
CA LEU A 340 -1.96 -1.73 13.75
C LEU A 340 -0.98 -2.20 12.69
N PRO A 341 0.30 -1.83 12.78
CA PRO A 341 1.32 -2.28 11.85
C PRO A 341 1.48 -3.80 11.85
N PRO A 342 1.69 -4.44 10.69
CA PRO A 342 1.83 -5.89 10.58
C PRO A 342 2.97 -6.48 11.40
N PHE A 343 4.04 -5.73 11.64
CA PHE A 343 5.16 -6.18 12.45
C PHE A 343 4.76 -6.38 13.93
N THR A 344 3.75 -5.64 14.42
CA THR A 344 3.18 -5.88 15.75
C THR A 344 2.42 -7.20 15.79
N THR A 345 1.61 -7.47 14.76
CA THR A 345 0.93 -8.77 14.63
C THR A 345 1.94 -9.92 14.61
N ALA A 346 3.05 -9.76 13.87
CA ALA A 346 4.11 -10.76 13.83
C ALA A 346 4.81 -10.93 15.18
N TYR A 347 4.95 -9.87 15.97
CA TYR A 347 5.49 -9.96 17.32
C TYR A 347 4.59 -10.78 18.24
N PHE A 348 3.30 -10.63 18.19
CA PHE A 348 2.35 -11.43 18.95
C PHE A 348 2.32 -12.90 18.50
N ASP A 349 2.68 -13.20 17.25
CA ASP A 349 2.80 -14.59 16.78
C ASP A 349 4.14 -15.25 17.14
N PHE A 350 5.26 -14.54 17.04
CA PHE A 350 6.60 -15.14 17.06
C PHE A 350 7.62 -14.40 17.95
N GLY A 351 7.15 -13.54 18.85
CA GLY A 351 8.01 -12.72 19.70
C GLY A 351 8.91 -11.79 18.88
N LEU A 352 10.08 -11.46 19.39
CA LEU A 352 11.04 -10.55 18.74
C LEU A 352 11.50 -11.01 17.36
N LEU A 353 11.44 -12.31 17.06
CA LEU A 353 11.77 -12.84 15.74
C LEU A 353 10.71 -12.50 14.70
N GLY A 354 9.46 -12.31 15.11
CA GLY A 354 8.33 -12.04 14.22
C GLY A 354 8.53 -10.83 13.32
N PRO A 355 8.80 -9.64 13.86
CA PRO A 355 9.08 -8.44 13.04
C PRO A 355 10.24 -8.64 12.06
N LEU A 356 11.33 -9.25 12.50
CA LEU A 356 12.51 -9.53 11.67
C LEU A 356 12.14 -10.46 10.50
N MET A 357 11.46 -11.56 10.77
CA MET A 357 11.03 -12.53 9.77
C MET A 357 10.04 -11.93 8.79
N LEU A 358 9.07 -11.16 9.28
CA LEU A 358 8.10 -10.48 8.43
C LEU A 358 8.80 -9.46 7.52
N GLY A 359 9.70 -8.64 8.05
CA GLY A 359 10.48 -7.67 7.26
C GLY A 359 11.27 -8.36 6.15
N PHE A 360 11.93 -9.48 6.46
CA PHE A 360 12.65 -10.28 5.48
C PHE A 360 11.71 -10.83 4.39
N ALA A 361 10.59 -11.47 4.76
CA ALA A 361 9.64 -12.06 3.83
C ALA A 361 9.02 -11.02 2.90
N VAL A 362 8.58 -9.89 3.47
CA VAL A 362 8.01 -8.77 2.73
C VAL A 362 9.03 -8.22 1.73
N SER A 363 10.26 -7.94 2.16
CA SER A 363 11.31 -7.43 1.28
C SER A 363 11.66 -8.42 0.16
N ALA A 364 11.77 -9.70 0.48
CA ALA A 364 12.04 -10.75 -0.51
C ALA A 364 10.93 -10.80 -1.59
N GLY A 365 9.66 -10.77 -1.19
CA GLY A 365 8.53 -10.76 -2.11
C GLY A 365 8.48 -9.51 -2.98
N PHE A 366 8.61 -8.34 -2.38
CA PHE A 366 8.55 -7.07 -3.11
C PHE A 366 9.75 -6.82 -4.03
N ARG A 367 10.89 -7.44 -3.79
CA ARG A 367 12.01 -7.41 -4.75
C ARG A 367 11.67 -8.09 -6.07
N VAL A 368 10.86 -9.14 -6.04
CA VAL A 368 10.36 -9.78 -7.26
C VAL A 368 9.40 -8.83 -7.99
N VAL A 369 8.52 -8.17 -7.26
CA VAL A 369 7.57 -7.18 -7.80
C VAL A 369 8.30 -5.98 -8.41
N ASP A 370 9.31 -5.46 -7.74
CA ASP A 370 10.10 -4.30 -8.17
C ASP A 370 10.77 -4.53 -9.53
N LYS A 371 11.21 -5.76 -9.81
CA LYS A 371 11.77 -6.16 -11.12
C LYS A 371 10.73 -6.19 -12.25
N ALA A 372 9.45 -6.36 -11.91
CA ALA A 372 8.37 -6.31 -12.89
C ALA A 372 8.05 -4.89 -13.36
N ILE A 373 8.53 -3.86 -12.64
CA ILE A 373 8.27 -2.46 -12.95
C ILE A 373 9.28 -1.94 -13.98
N ASP A 374 8.94 -2.11 -15.23
CA ASP A 374 9.63 -1.45 -16.33
C ASP A 374 8.63 -0.57 -17.11
N PRO A 375 8.75 0.77 -17.08
CA PRO A 375 7.85 1.66 -17.80
C PRO A 375 7.92 1.48 -19.31
N ARG A 376 8.90 0.74 -19.84
CA ARG A 376 8.97 0.38 -21.26
C ARG A 376 8.08 -0.81 -21.63
N ARG A 377 7.56 -1.54 -20.63
CA ARG A 377 6.66 -2.68 -20.87
C ARG A 377 5.28 -2.21 -21.31
N THR A 378 4.60 -3.07 -22.05
CA THR A 378 3.17 -2.91 -22.35
C THR A 378 2.36 -2.82 -21.07
N VAL A 379 1.26 -2.07 -21.11
CA VAL A 379 0.23 -2.15 -20.08
C VAL A 379 -0.36 -3.55 -20.12
N SER A 380 0.06 -4.39 -19.22
CA SER A 380 -0.38 -5.79 -19.08
C SER A 380 -0.91 -6.01 -17.69
N ALA A 381 -1.70 -7.08 -17.49
CA ALA A 381 -2.21 -7.46 -16.20
C ALA A 381 -1.09 -7.57 -15.14
N GLY A 382 0.02 -8.26 -15.48
CA GLY A 382 1.16 -8.40 -14.57
C GLY A 382 1.86 -7.08 -14.25
N TYR A 383 1.90 -6.13 -15.18
CA TYR A 383 2.46 -4.81 -14.92
C TYR A 383 1.59 -3.99 -13.98
N LEU A 384 0.28 -3.91 -14.26
CA LEU A 384 -0.67 -3.21 -13.38
C LEU A 384 -0.75 -3.88 -11.99
N PHE A 385 -0.72 -5.20 -11.95
CA PHE A 385 -0.68 -5.97 -10.71
C PHE A 385 0.54 -5.59 -9.85
N ALA A 386 1.73 -5.50 -10.45
CA ALA A 386 2.95 -5.09 -9.75
C ALA A 386 2.85 -3.65 -9.22
N LEU A 387 2.29 -2.73 -10.00
CA LEU A 387 2.08 -1.34 -9.57
C LEU A 387 1.11 -1.26 -8.38
N VAL A 388 0.01 -2.03 -8.42
CA VAL A 388 -0.98 -2.08 -7.33
C VAL A 388 -0.38 -2.69 -6.07
N LEU A 389 0.40 -3.76 -6.16
CA LEU A 389 1.06 -4.34 -4.99
C LEU A 389 1.96 -3.32 -4.30
N LEU A 390 2.76 -2.56 -5.06
CA LEU A 390 3.59 -1.51 -4.48
C LEU A 390 2.78 -0.38 -3.87
N ALA A 391 1.68 0.01 -4.50
CA ALA A 391 0.80 1.03 -3.95
C ALA A 391 0.11 0.56 -2.67
N ALA A 392 -0.34 -0.70 -2.65
CA ALA A 392 -0.98 -1.32 -1.50
C ALA A 392 -0.03 -1.51 -0.30
N TYR A 393 1.27 -1.46 -0.52
CA TYR A 393 2.25 -1.56 0.56
C TYR A 393 2.16 -0.42 1.58
N VAL A 394 1.83 0.79 1.16
CA VAL A 394 1.69 1.94 2.06
C VAL A 394 0.58 1.71 3.11
N PRO A 395 -0.67 1.40 2.72
CA PRO A 395 -1.69 1.07 3.71
C PRO A 395 -1.42 -0.24 4.47
N PHE A 396 -0.66 -1.20 3.89
CA PHE A 396 -0.21 -2.40 4.61
C PHE A 396 0.64 -2.03 5.81
N MET A 397 1.57 -1.12 5.67
CA MET A 397 2.44 -0.72 6.77
C MET A 397 1.66 -0.10 7.94
N ARG A 398 0.63 0.68 7.65
CA ARG A 398 -0.12 1.41 8.67
C ARG A 398 -1.21 0.58 9.34
N GLY A 399 -1.97 -0.17 8.56
CA GLY A 399 -3.25 -0.72 8.98
C GLY A 399 -3.22 -2.16 9.43
N PRO A 400 -4.30 -2.66 10.05
CA PRO A 400 -4.43 -4.08 10.31
C PRO A 400 -4.43 -4.86 8.99
N ILE A 401 -3.77 -6.00 8.98
CA ILE A 401 -3.59 -6.86 7.79
C ILE A 401 -4.94 -7.18 7.12
N LEU A 402 -5.98 -7.40 7.92
CA LEU A 402 -7.32 -7.69 7.43
C LEU A 402 -7.89 -6.55 6.58
N GLY A 403 -7.85 -5.32 7.08
CA GLY A 403 -8.33 -4.15 6.34
C GLY A 403 -7.56 -3.92 5.05
N TRP A 404 -6.23 -4.03 5.12
CA TRP A 404 -5.38 -3.96 3.94
C TRP A 404 -5.67 -5.07 2.93
N GLY A 405 -5.85 -6.31 3.38
CA GLY A 405 -6.06 -7.47 2.52
C GLY A 405 -7.26 -7.31 1.59
N SER A 406 -8.38 -6.77 2.11
CA SER A 406 -9.59 -6.53 1.32
C SER A 406 -9.37 -5.49 0.21
N PHE A 407 -8.68 -4.39 0.51
CA PHE A 407 -8.36 -3.35 -0.47
C PHE A 407 -7.33 -3.81 -1.49
N ALA A 408 -6.28 -4.51 -1.04
CA ALA A 408 -5.26 -5.07 -1.92
C ALA A 408 -5.85 -6.10 -2.88
N ALA A 409 -6.65 -7.06 -2.38
CA ALA A 409 -7.31 -8.07 -3.20
C ALA A 409 -8.20 -7.42 -4.29
N SER A 410 -9.02 -6.44 -3.91
CA SER A 410 -9.84 -5.69 -4.86
C SER A 410 -8.99 -4.94 -5.89
N GLY A 411 -7.90 -4.31 -5.49
CA GLY A 411 -6.96 -3.64 -6.38
C GLY A 411 -6.28 -4.59 -7.36
N LEU A 412 -5.90 -5.79 -6.89
CA LEU A 412 -5.30 -6.82 -7.74
C LEU A 412 -6.30 -7.37 -8.77
N ILE A 413 -7.55 -7.62 -8.36
CA ILE A 413 -8.62 -8.03 -9.27
C ILE A 413 -8.87 -6.92 -10.32
N ALA A 414 -8.96 -5.67 -9.88
CA ALA A 414 -9.12 -4.52 -10.77
C ALA A 414 -7.96 -4.40 -11.78
N ALA A 415 -6.72 -4.62 -11.33
CA ALA A 415 -5.53 -4.61 -12.19
C ALA A 415 -5.55 -5.76 -13.21
N LEU A 416 -6.03 -6.94 -12.81
CA LEU A 416 -6.20 -8.08 -13.71
C LEU A 416 -7.26 -7.78 -14.78
N ILE A 417 -8.42 -7.22 -14.41
CA ILE A 417 -9.48 -6.83 -15.33
C ILE A 417 -8.96 -5.79 -16.32
N ALA A 418 -8.47 -4.65 -15.85
CA ALA A 418 -7.96 -3.58 -16.70
C ALA A 418 -6.79 -4.05 -17.58
N GLY A 419 -5.91 -4.88 -17.03
CA GLY A 419 -4.77 -5.41 -17.73
C GLY A 419 -5.13 -6.46 -18.79
N ALA A 420 -6.11 -7.33 -18.54
CA ALA A 420 -6.60 -8.30 -19.51
C ALA A 420 -7.25 -7.61 -20.71
N LEU A 421 -8.08 -6.58 -20.45
CA LEU A 421 -8.69 -5.76 -21.49
C LEU A 421 -7.66 -4.92 -22.27
N SER A 422 -6.54 -4.59 -21.63
CA SER A 422 -5.43 -3.85 -22.24
C SER A 422 -4.49 -4.74 -23.06
N ALA A 423 -4.50 -6.06 -22.85
CA ALA A 423 -3.57 -6.97 -23.47
C ALA A 423 -3.93 -7.20 -24.95
N ARG A 424 -2.94 -7.06 -25.82
CA ARG A 424 -3.09 -7.43 -27.21
C ARG A 424 -3.12 -8.96 -27.32
N SER A 425 -4.18 -9.53 -27.87
CA SER A 425 -4.18 -10.93 -28.28
C SER A 425 -2.92 -11.20 -29.12
N ARG A 426 -1.99 -11.99 -28.59
CA ARG A 426 -0.85 -12.48 -29.37
C ARG A 426 -1.43 -13.42 -30.42
N ARG A 427 -1.88 -12.89 -31.56
CA ARG A 427 -1.89 -13.72 -32.77
C ARG A 427 -0.45 -14.17 -32.96
N VAL A 428 -0.19 -15.41 -32.59
CA VAL A 428 1.04 -16.12 -32.95
C VAL A 428 1.12 -16.02 -34.47
N ARG A 429 1.87 -15.03 -34.98
CA ARG A 429 2.33 -15.10 -36.36
C ARG A 429 3.19 -16.35 -36.39
N ARG A 430 2.56 -17.46 -36.78
CA ARG A 430 3.31 -18.67 -37.18
C ARG A 430 4.34 -18.18 -38.17
N PRO A 431 5.64 -18.37 -37.91
CA PRO A 431 6.66 -17.97 -38.85
C PRO A 431 6.29 -18.66 -40.17
N ASN A 432 6.19 -17.85 -41.21
CA ASN A 432 5.78 -18.32 -42.55
C ASN A 432 6.84 -19.34 -43.00
N ARG A 433 6.64 -20.63 -42.69
CA ARG A 433 7.53 -21.73 -43.01
C ARG A 433 7.84 -21.79 -44.52
N GLY A 434 7.09 -21.05 -45.35
CA GLY A 434 7.33 -20.94 -46.80
C GLY A 434 8.52 -20.06 -47.19
N ALA A 435 8.93 -19.08 -46.37
CA ALA A 435 10.05 -18.20 -46.67
C ALA A 435 11.42 -18.87 -46.45
N ALA A 436 11.50 -19.82 -45.52
CA ALA A 436 12.75 -20.56 -45.26
C ALA A 436 13.07 -21.59 -46.37
N ARG A 437 12.07 -22.13 -47.07
CA ARG A 437 12.31 -23.11 -48.18
C ARG A 437 12.78 -22.48 -49.48
N ARG A 438 12.61 -21.17 -49.68
CA ARG A 438 13.11 -20.52 -50.95
C ARG A 438 14.58 -20.15 -50.88
N ARG A 439 15.24 -20.07 -49.73
CA ARG A 439 16.67 -19.78 -49.63
C ARG A 439 17.60 -20.98 -49.79
N ILE A 440 17.06 -22.21 -49.78
CA ILE A 440 17.88 -23.44 -49.93
C ILE A 440 17.92 -23.88 -51.42
N LYS A 441 17.16 -23.26 -52.32
CA LYS A 441 17.17 -23.63 -53.76
C LYS A 441 18.03 -22.71 -54.67
N THR A 442 18.76 -21.76 -54.08
CA THR A 442 19.63 -20.83 -54.81
C THR A 442 21.07 -20.80 -54.25
N ALA A 443 21.54 -21.89 -53.66
CA ALA A 443 22.93 -22.12 -53.30
C ALA A 443 23.44 -23.39 -54.00
#